data_0ec691eb3e7d13030136abf05224eccc
#
_entry.id   0ec691eb3e7d13030136abf05224eccc
#
_cell.length_a   1.000
_cell.length_b   1.000
_cell.length_c   1.000
_cell.angle_alpha   90.00
_cell.angle_beta   90.00
_cell.angle_gamma   90.00
#
_symmetry.space_group_name_H-M   'P 1'
#
loop_
_entity.id
_entity.type
_entity.pdbx_description
1 polymer ?
#
loop_
_entity_poly.entity_id
_entity_poly.type
_entity_poly.pdbx_seq_one_letter_code
_entity_poly.pdbx_strand_id
1 'polypeptide(L)'
;EDIKARLTRRDTIIYYDNDFEVFIDPDSDGHNYFEIETNARGVIFDLMLDKPYRSGGNFMVQWDCPGMQMAVHCEGTLNKPKDKDKYWSVEMAIPHQALTMNFNNPLKAGNTWRINFSRVQWLKPNGPEENWVWSATGKIDMHMPDRWGYLYFSDSQVGTDKTEFVYPYNQPMSKLLWAMFYAQQEYYGKEHNYLRTKDSFFLTEKELKDLPAGAEITVEATRNTYRIAISNPAEGVRYVINNEGRFHIEKIAPREVKNWVWTGFPKGRSAADWQQWFKLLKECGISGVLFEGYDENIYRMCKEAGLEATIGSGR
;
A
#
# COMPACT_ATOMS: atom_id res chain seq x y z
N GLU A 1 0.03 18.38 35.64
CA GLU A 1 -0.41 17.22 34.85
C GLU A 1 -0.26 15.96 35.71
N ASP A 2 -1.19 15.01 35.66
CA ASP A 2 -1.04 13.71 36.34
C ASP A 2 -0.45 12.71 35.36
N ILE A 3 0.77 12.25 35.61
CA ILE A 3 1.41 11.24 34.76
C ILE A 3 0.89 9.86 35.20
N LYS A 4 -0.12 9.41 34.49
CA LYS A 4 -0.78 8.13 34.75
C LYS A 4 -0.07 7.00 33.99
N ALA A 5 0.51 6.07 34.76
CA ALA A 5 1.20 4.90 34.24
C ALA A 5 1.03 3.74 35.23
N ARG A 6 -0.06 2.99 35.15
CA ARG A 6 -0.43 1.89 36.05
C ARG A 6 -0.04 0.53 35.53
N LEU A 7 -0.06 0.41 34.19
CA LEU A 7 0.27 -0.83 33.50
C LEU A 7 1.78 -1.12 33.60
N THR A 8 2.11 -2.39 33.88
CA THR A 8 3.48 -2.80 34.17
C THR A 8 3.93 -4.02 33.37
N ARG A 9 3.02 -4.63 32.61
CA ARG A 9 3.30 -5.84 31.80
C ARG A 9 3.32 -5.50 30.33
N ARG A 10 4.36 -5.94 29.61
CA ARG A 10 4.44 -5.89 28.15
C ARG A 10 3.20 -6.52 27.52
N ASP A 11 2.83 -6.07 26.36
CA ASP A 11 1.70 -6.51 25.55
C ASP A 11 0.35 -6.39 26.28
N THR A 12 0.26 -5.38 27.12
CA THR A 12 -1.01 -4.93 27.69
C THR A 12 -1.46 -3.71 26.90
N ILE A 13 -2.74 -3.56 26.65
CA ILE A 13 -3.34 -2.42 25.94
C ILE A 13 -2.99 -1.12 26.69
N ILE A 14 -1.99 -0.39 26.15
CA ILE A 14 -1.33 0.73 26.86
C ILE A 14 -2.20 1.97 26.89
N TYR A 15 -3.08 2.20 25.93
CA TYR A 15 -3.93 3.41 25.89
C TYR A 15 -4.88 3.55 27.09
N TYR A 16 -5.00 2.55 27.96
CA TYR A 16 -5.67 2.72 29.26
C TYR A 16 -4.86 3.52 30.29
N ASP A 17 -3.58 3.76 30.01
CA ASP A 17 -2.75 4.76 30.69
C ASP A 17 -2.63 6.03 29.82
N ASN A 18 -1.84 7.00 30.26
CA ASN A 18 -1.34 8.05 29.38
C ASN A 18 -0.18 7.44 28.58
N ASP A 19 -0.27 7.49 27.28
CA ASP A 19 0.69 6.84 26.40
C ASP A 19 1.29 7.76 25.34
N PHE A 20 2.18 7.19 24.57
CA PHE A 20 2.69 7.72 23.31
C PHE A 20 2.81 6.57 22.33
N GLU A 21 2.30 6.81 21.14
CA GLU A 21 2.19 5.83 20.08
C GLU A 21 2.95 6.27 18.83
N VAL A 22 3.57 5.31 18.16
CA VAL A 22 4.28 5.49 16.88
C VAL A 22 3.69 4.53 15.85
N PHE A 23 3.21 5.08 14.76
CA PHE A 23 2.67 4.31 13.63
C PHE A 23 3.59 4.44 12.43
N ILE A 24 3.97 3.34 11.79
CA ILE A 24 4.90 3.32 10.66
C ILE A 24 4.42 2.37 9.57
N ASP A 25 4.29 2.89 8.35
CA ASP A 25 4.03 2.11 7.13
C ASP A 25 5.21 2.29 6.17
N PRO A 26 6.11 1.29 6.06
CA PRO A 26 7.39 1.42 5.40
C PRO A 26 7.36 1.49 3.88
N ASP A 27 6.29 1.03 3.23
CA ASP A 27 6.15 1.08 1.77
C ASP A 27 4.99 1.97 1.29
N SER A 28 4.26 2.56 2.26
CA SER A 28 3.18 3.52 2.02
C SER A 28 2.00 2.95 1.21
N ASP A 29 1.80 1.63 1.26
CA ASP A 29 0.70 0.96 0.55
C ASP A 29 -0.58 0.83 1.40
N GLY A 30 -0.50 1.19 2.69
CA GLY A 30 -1.59 1.17 3.66
C GLY A 30 -1.80 -0.19 4.33
N HIS A 31 -0.89 -1.15 4.10
CA HIS A 31 -0.94 -2.50 4.64
C HIS A 31 0.37 -2.86 5.33
N ASN A 32 0.36 -3.91 6.15
CA ASN A 32 1.54 -4.44 6.84
C ASN A 32 2.31 -3.36 7.60
N TYR A 33 1.59 -2.49 8.29
CA TYR A 33 2.17 -1.41 9.07
C TYR A 33 2.32 -1.78 10.54
N PHE A 34 3.09 -0.97 11.26
CA PHE A 34 3.52 -1.23 12.62
C PHE A 34 3.01 -0.16 13.57
N GLU A 35 2.74 -0.57 14.79
CA GLU A 35 2.35 0.27 15.90
C GLU A 35 3.20 -0.07 17.12
N ILE A 36 3.70 0.95 17.79
CA ILE A 36 4.50 0.83 19.01
C ILE A 36 3.96 1.83 20.00
N GLU A 37 3.41 1.33 21.10
CA GLU A 37 2.88 2.14 22.19
C GLU A 37 3.78 2.04 23.43
N THR A 38 3.86 3.10 24.22
CA THR A 38 4.53 3.07 25.51
C THR A 38 3.90 4.04 26.50
N ASN A 39 3.90 3.68 27.78
CA ASN A 39 3.54 4.57 28.87
C ASN A 39 4.78 5.20 29.55
N ALA A 40 4.58 6.09 30.51
CA ALA A 40 5.67 6.76 31.22
C ALA A 40 6.52 5.84 32.14
N ARG A 41 6.21 4.53 32.21
CA ARG A 41 7.07 3.50 32.82
C ARG A 41 7.99 2.83 31.82
N GLY A 42 7.82 3.06 30.54
CA GLY A 42 8.53 2.33 29.50
C GLY A 42 7.98 0.91 29.26
N VAL A 43 6.73 0.68 29.60
CA VAL A 43 6.04 -0.57 29.22
C VAL A 43 5.70 -0.47 27.74
N ILE A 44 6.00 -1.50 26.99
CA ILE A 44 5.82 -1.54 25.54
C ILE A 44 4.63 -2.43 25.19
N PHE A 45 3.85 -1.95 24.23
CA PHE A 45 2.91 -2.74 23.46
C PHE A 45 3.22 -2.49 21.99
N ASP A 46 3.71 -3.48 21.28
CA ASP A 46 4.07 -3.38 19.88
C ASP A 46 3.40 -4.48 19.07
N LEU A 47 2.94 -4.11 17.89
CA LEU A 47 2.15 -4.99 17.05
C LEU A 47 2.31 -4.64 15.59
N MET A 48 1.97 -5.57 14.75
CA MET A 48 1.85 -5.39 13.32
C MET A 48 0.40 -5.57 12.88
N LEU A 49 -0.07 -4.75 11.95
CA LEU A 49 -1.38 -4.88 11.34
C LEU A 49 -1.24 -5.24 9.86
N ASP A 50 -2.01 -6.24 9.41
CA ASP A 50 -2.04 -6.62 8.00
C ASP A 50 -2.71 -5.54 7.12
N LYS A 51 -3.71 -4.84 7.66
CA LYS A 51 -4.43 -3.72 7.04
C LYS A 51 -5.24 -2.95 8.09
N PRO A 52 -5.77 -1.76 7.76
CA PRO A 52 -6.61 -1.01 8.68
C PRO A 52 -7.86 -1.76 9.14
N TYR A 53 -8.27 -1.57 10.39
CA TYR A 53 -9.48 -2.19 10.95
C TYR A 53 -10.74 -1.91 10.12
N ARG A 54 -10.87 -0.71 9.53
CA ARG A 54 -11.98 -0.36 8.62
C ARG A 54 -12.08 -1.26 7.39
N SER A 55 -11.00 -1.93 7.03
CA SER A 55 -10.91 -2.88 5.92
C SER A 55 -10.91 -4.34 6.39
N GLY A 56 -11.29 -4.59 7.65
CA GLY A 56 -11.28 -5.93 8.24
C GLY A 56 -9.89 -6.44 8.60
N GLY A 57 -8.98 -5.54 8.97
CA GLY A 57 -7.62 -5.86 9.36
C GLY A 57 -7.52 -6.62 10.68
N ASN A 58 -6.47 -7.41 10.78
CA ASN A 58 -6.09 -8.15 11.98
C ASN A 58 -4.78 -7.58 12.52
N PHE A 59 -4.64 -7.64 13.84
CA PHE A 59 -3.42 -7.27 14.52
C PHE A 59 -2.66 -8.50 15.02
N MET A 60 -1.34 -8.43 15.00
CA MET A 60 -0.44 -9.50 15.42
C MET A 60 0.40 -9.00 16.59
N VAL A 61 -0.06 -9.27 17.82
CA VAL A 61 0.63 -8.93 19.07
C VAL A 61 1.84 -9.80 19.35
N GLN A 62 2.04 -10.89 18.59
CA GLN A 62 3.21 -11.74 18.69
C GLN A 62 4.44 -11.16 17.97
N TRP A 63 4.25 -10.06 17.27
CA TRP A 63 5.37 -9.34 16.70
C TRP A 63 5.97 -8.42 17.76
N ASP A 64 7.19 -8.71 18.13
CA ASP A 64 8.03 -7.82 18.94
C ASP A 64 9.01 -7.09 18.02
N CYS A 65 9.21 -5.80 18.20
CA CYS A 65 10.18 -5.02 17.39
C CYS A 65 11.62 -5.46 17.69
N PRO A 66 12.26 -6.28 16.83
CA PRO A 66 13.55 -6.87 17.17
C PRO A 66 14.63 -5.79 17.26
N GLY A 67 15.37 -5.79 18.37
CA GLY A 67 16.50 -4.89 18.58
C GLY A 67 16.12 -3.43 18.87
N MET A 68 14.86 -3.12 19.10
CA MET A 68 14.44 -1.80 19.55
C MET A 68 15.06 -1.47 20.90
N GLN A 69 15.58 -0.25 21.04
CA GLN A 69 16.03 0.31 22.30
C GLN A 69 15.12 1.48 22.66
N MET A 70 14.69 1.56 23.90
CA MET A 70 13.82 2.62 24.37
C MET A 70 14.22 3.06 25.78
N ALA A 71 14.14 4.36 26.02
CA ALA A 71 14.32 4.96 27.34
C ALA A 71 13.21 5.98 27.60
N VAL A 72 12.74 6.01 28.84
CA VAL A 72 11.74 6.98 29.29
C VAL A 72 12.32 7.79 30.44
N HIS A 73 12.13 9.10 30.38
CA HIS A 73 12.43 10.03 31.47
C HIS A 73 11.15 10.68 31.97
N CYS A 74 10.98 10.74 33.30
CA CYS A 74 9.83 11.36 33.95
C CYS A 74 10.31 12.45 34.88
N GLU A 75 9.93 13.72 34.63
CA GLU A 75 10.14 14.81 35.56
C GLU A 75 8.86 15.11 36.33
N GLY A 76 8.64 14.32 37.36
CA GLY A 76 7.44 14.29 38.18
C GLY A 76 7.31 12.95 38.93
N THR A 77 6.10 12.64 39.32
CA THR A 77 5.79 11.40 40.02
C THR A 77 4.67 10.63 39.34
N LEU A 78 4.83 9.34 39.21
CA LEU A 78 3.84 8.50 38.56
C LEU A 78 2.62 8.23 39.48
N ASN A 79 1.42 8.39 38.93
CA ASN A 79 0.15 8.04 39.56
C ASN A 79 -0.14 8.80 40.87
N LYS A 80 0.29 10.06 40.99
CA LYS A 80 0.03 10.90 42.13
C LYS A 80 -0.76 12.15 41.72
N PRO A 81 -2.07 12.11 41.60
CA PRO A 81 -2.88 13.17 41.01
C PRO A 81 -2.97 14.45 41.86
N LYS A 82 -2.34 14.49 43.04
CA LYS A 82 -2.35 15.65 43.93
C LYS A 82 -1.16 16.58 43.77
N ASP A 83 -0.11 16.14 43.10
CA ASP A 83 1.06 16.97 42.79
C ASP A 83 1.02 17.47 41.33
N LYS A 84 1.99 18.25 40.96
CA LYS A 84 2.10 18.78 39.59
C LYS A 84 3.35 18.24 38.93
N ASP A 85 3.15 17.33 38.00
CA ASP A 85 4.23 16.85 37.17
C ASP A 85 4.54 17.85 36.06
N LYS A 86 5.78 17.85 35.59
CA LYS A 86 6.20 18.71 34.50
C LYS A 86 5.98 18.04 33.16
N TYR A 87 6.62 16.89 32.93
CA TYR A 87 6.51 16.11 31.69
C TYR A 87 7.10 14.72 31.87
N TRP A 88 6.86 13.91 30.89
CA TRP A 88 7.64 12.72 30.60
C TRP A 88 8.06 12.73 29.13
N SER A 89 9.14 12.08 28.79
CA SER A 89 9.67 11.97 27.45
C SER A 89 10.10 10.54 27.14
N VAL A 90 10.13 10.19 25.88
CA VAL A 90 10.58 8.88 25.39
C VAL A 90 11.58 9.10 24.25
N GLU A 91 12.62 8.28 24.25
CA GLU A 91 13.56 8.12 23.16
C GLU A 91 13.50 6.68 22.66
N MET A 92 13.35 6.49 21.35
CA MET A 92 13.27 5.18 20.72
C MET A 92 14.29 5.08 19.59
N ALA A 93 15.08 3.99 19.59
CA ALA A 93 15.91 3.58 18.48
C ALA A 93 15.31 2.30 17.87
N ILE A 94 14.66 2.45 16.74
CA ILE A 94 13.94 1.39 16.05
C ILE A 94 14.78 0.93 14.85
N PRO A 95 15.29 -0.31 14.83
CA PRO A 95 16.03 -0.82 13.68
C PRO A 95 15.14 -0.88 12.43
N HIS A 96 15.54 -0.23 11.35
CA HIS A 96 14.71 -0.24 10.14
C HIS A 96 14.47 -1.65 9.58
N GLN A 97 15.38 -2.60 9.80
CA GLN A 97 15.21 -4.00 9.41
C GLN A 97 14.04 -4.68 10.15
N ALA A 98 13.72 -4.23 11.36
CA ALA A 98 12.58 -4.75 12.12
C ALA A 98 11.23 -4.40 11.48
N LEU A 99 11.19 -3.30 10.73
CA LEU A 99 10.00 -2.74 10.11
C LEU A 99 9.83 -3.15 8.63
N THR A 100 10.67 -4.03 8.12
CA THR A 100 10.59 -4.48 6.73
C THR A 100 10.14 -5.94 6.69
N MET A 101 8.93 -6.19 6.25
CA MET A 101 8.44 -7.56 5.96
C MET A 101 9.13 -8.18 4.76
N ASN A 102 9.76 -7.36 3.92
CA ASN A 102 10.48 -7.80 2.74
C ASN A 102 11.97 -7.52 2.89
N PHE A 103 12.71 -8.52 3.30
CA PHE A 103 14.16 -8.48 3.49
C PHE A 103 14.96 -8.07 2.23
N ASN A 104 14.31 -8.04 1.06
CA ASN A 104 14.92 -7.68 -0.21
C ASN A 104 14.82 -6.19 -0.56
N ASN A 105 14.23 -5.36 0.30
CA ASN A 105 14.10 -3.92 0.08
C ASN A 105 14.85 -3.13 1.17
N PRO A 106 16.19 -3.06 1.12
CA PRO A 106 16.97 -2.30 2.09
C PRO A 106 16.62 -0.82 1.99
N LEU A 107 16.59 -0.15 3.15
CA LEU A 107 16.40 1.29 3.21
C LEU A 107 17.49 2.01 2.40
N LYS A 108 17.08 2.95 1.54
CA LYS A 108 17.95 3.75 0.68
C LYS A 108 17.59 5.23 0.79
N ALA A 109 18.55 6.08 0.48
CA ALA A 109 18.27 7.49 0.25
C ALA A 109 17.20 7.65 -0.84
N GLY A 110 16.28 8.57 -0.62
CA GLY A 110 15.10 8.77 -1.47
C GLY A 110 13.88 7.92 -1.08
N ASN A 111 14.01 6.95 -0.17
CA ASN A 111 12.84 6.23 0.32
C ASN A 111 11.94 7.16 1.16
N THR A 112 10.67 6.89 1.12
CA THR A 112 9.64 7.62 1.87
C THR A 112 8.71 6.62 2.52
N TRP A 113 8.54 6.73 3.84
CA TRP A 113 7.58 5.96 4.62
C TRP A 113 6.43 6.83 5.06
N ARG A 114 5.32 6.23 5.45
CA ARG A 114 4.28 6.92 6.22
C ARG A 114 4.55 6.75 7.69
N ILE A 115 4.36 7.83 8.45
CA ILE A 115 4.54 7.83 9.91
C ILE A 115 3.51 8.73 10.56
N ASN A 116 3.06 8.36 11.74
CA ASN A 116 2.30 9.24 12.61
C ASN A 116 2.66 9.02 14.07
N PHE A 117 2.36 9.99 14.87
CA PHE A 117 2.49 9.94 16.31
C PHE A 117 1.16 10.28 16.94
N SER A 118 0.82 9.54 17.97
CA SER A 118 -0.39 9.73 18.74
C SER A 118 -0.08 9.73 20.23
N ARG A 119 -1.01 10.24 20.98
CA ARG A 119 -0.97 10.24 22.44
C ARG A 119 -2.37 10.16 22.96
N VAL A 120 -2.60 9.22 23.88
CA VAL A 120 -3.81 9.18 24.69
C VAL A 120 -3.55 9.80 26.06
N GLN A 121 -4.42 10.70 26.47
CA GLN A 121 -4.31 11.43 27.71
C GLN A 121 -5.61 11.32 28.52
N TRP A 122 -5.50 10.85 29.75
CA TRP A 122 -6.60 10.79 30.70
C TRP A 122 -6.47 11.92 31.73
N LEU A 123 -7.12 13.05 31.49
CA LEU A 123 -7.03 14.21 32.38
C LEU A 123 -7.76 14.03 33.70
N LYS A 124 -8.79 13.18 33.74
CA LYS A 124 -9.61 12.92 34.94
C LYS A 124 -9.79 11.43 35.15
N PRO A 125 -9.85 10.98 36.40
CA PRO A 125 -10.29 9.61 36.71
C PRO A 125 -11.70 9.39 36.13
N ASN A 126 -11.88 8.35 35.33
CA ASN A 126 -13.14 8.02 34.64
C ASN A 126 -13.72 9.12 33.72
N GLY A 127 -12.90 10.08 33.31
CA GLY A 127 -13.23 11.05 32.28
C GLY A 127 -13.08 10.46 30.88
N PRO A 128 -13.48 11.19 29.85
CA PRO A 128 -13.15 10.81 28.48
C PRO A 128 -11.63 10.90 28.25
N GLU A 129 -11.13 10.05 27.37
CA GLU A 129 -9.77 10.17 26.83
C GLU A 129 -9.67 11.37 25.90
N GLU A 130 -8.50 11.99 25.87
CA GLU A 130 -8.14 12.99 24.87
C GLU A 130 -7.08 12.40 23.96
N ASN A 131 -7.36 12.44 22.65
CA ASN A 131 -6.49 11.90 21.62
C ASN A 131 -5.78 13.04 20.87
N TRP A 132 -4.48 13.00 20.85
CA TRP A 132 -3.62 14.00 20.23
C TRP A 132 -2.80 13.32 19.13
N VAL A 133 -2.74 13.94 17.97
CA VAL A 133 -2.04 13.37 16.81
C VAL A 133 -1.12 14.41 16.18
N TRP A 134 0.00 13.96 15.64
CA TRP A 134 0.91 14.83 14.90
C TRP A 134 0.36 15.16 13.50
N SER A 135 -0.08 14.15 12.74
CA SER A 135 -0.74 14.33 11.44
C SER A 135 -2.22 14.00 11.57
N ALA A 136 -3.09 15.01 11.35
CA ALA A 136 -4.52 14.88 11.56
C ALA A 136 -5.15 13.86 10.61
N THR A 137 -5.78 12.84 11.16
CA THR A 137 -6.51 11.80 10.42
C THR A 137 -7.92 12.25 10.01
N GLY A 138 -8.47 13.27 10.69
CA GLY A 138 -9.83 13.78 10.46
C GLY A 138 -10.92 12.96 11.15
N LYS A 139 -10.56 11.93 11.89
CA LYS A 139 -11.43 11.08 12.74
C LYS A 139 -10.65 10.67 13.97
N ILE A 140 -11.35 10.20 15.01
CA ILE A 140 -10.74 9.49 16.15
C ILE A 140 -10.48 8.06 15.68
N ASP A 141 -9.45 7.89 14.89
CA ASP A 141 -8.98 6.62 14.33
C ASP A 141 -7.54 6.82 13.84
N MET A 142 -6.59 6.18 14.49
CA MET A 142 -5.19 6.27 14.09
C MET A 142 -4.84 5.37 12.92
N HIS A 143 -5.64 4.31 12.69
CA HIS A 143 -5.42 3.33 11.64
C HIS A 143 -5.83 3.82 10.25
N MET A 144 -5.28 4.99 9.89
CA MET A 144 -5.50 5.65 8.60
C MET A 144 -4.15 6.01 7.94
N PRO A 145 -3.36 5.01 7.47
CA PRO A 145 -2.03 5.24 6.90
C PRO A 145 -2.01 6.26 5.77
N ASP A 146 -3.09 6.36 5.01
CA ASP A 146 -3.27 7.36 3.95
C ASP A 146 -3.28 8.82 4.46
N ARG A 147 -3.53 9.04 5.75
CA ARG A 147 -3.56 10.36 6.41
C ARG A 147 -2.31 10.68 7.20
N TRP A 148 -1.42 9.71 7.38
CA TRP A 148 -0.17 9.91 8.11
C TRP A 148 0.77 10.84 7.34
N GLY A 149 1.70 11.46 8.06
CA GLY A 149 2.77 12.25 7.48
C GLY A 149 3.80 11.39 6.74
N TYR A 150 4.85 12.03 6.27
CA TYR A 150 5.93 11.36 5.53
C TYR A 150 7.22 11.41 6.32
N LEU A 151 7.92 10.29 6.35
CA LEU A 151 9.31 10.18 6.77
C LEU A 151 10.17 9.95 5.53
N TYR A 152 10.97 10.96 5.18
CA TYR A 152 11.86 10.91 4.03
C TYR A 152 13.30 10.64 4.47
N PHE A 153 13.94 9.67 3.84
CA PHE A 153 15.33 9.28 4.11
C PHE A 153 16.25 9.96 3.11
N SER A 154 17.02 10.93 3.59
CA SER A 154 17.97 11.70 2.79
C SER A 154 19.38 11.17 2.96
N ASP A 155 20.23 11.32 1.93
CA ASP A 155 21.68 11.15 1.99
C ASP A 155 22.42 12.42 2.39
N SER A 156 21.69 13.53 2.58
CA SER A 156 22.25 14.81 2.98
C SER A 156 22.74 14.77 4.42
N GLN A 157 23.91 15.32 4.67
CA GLN A 157 24.44 15.43 6.02
C GLN A 157 23.67 16.50 6.82
N VAL A 158 23.30 16.18 8.06
CA VAL A 158 22.59 17.11 8.95
C VAL A 158 23.40 18.41 9.14
N GLY A 159 22.75 19.55 8.89
CA GLY A 159 23.34 20.87 9.08
C GLY A 159 24.20 21.39 7.92
N THR A 160 24.38 20.64 6.85
CA THR A 160 25.17 21.06 5.68
C THR A 160 24.31 21.44 4.48
N ASP A 161 23.29 20.66 4.17
CA ASP A 161 22.46 20.81 2.98
C ASP A 161 20.98 20.95 3.31
N LYS A 162 20.26 21.66 2.44
CA LYS A 162 18.79 21.64 2.45
C LYS A 162 18.31 20.50 1.58
N THR A 163 17.64 19.53 2.20
CA THR A 163 16.93 18.49 1.49
C THR A 163 15.54 19.00 1.11
N GLU A 164 15.21 19.00 -0.17
CA GLU A 164 13.86 19.25 -0.63
C GLU A 164 13.09 17.93 -0.63
N PHE A 165 11.94 17.93 0.05
CA PHE A 165 11.03 16.79 0.04
C PHE A 165 10.25 16.78 -1.28
N VAL A 166 10.32 15.66 -1.99
CA VAL A 166 9.50 15.40 -3.17
C VAL A 166 8.52 14.29 -2.84
N TYR A 167 7.25 14.51 -3.12
CA TYR A 167 6.24 13.46 -2.91
C TYR A 167 6.55 12.23 -3.77
N PRO A 168 6.45 11.03 -3.21
CA PRO A 168 6.80 9.79 -3.93
C PRO A 168 5.83 9.44 -5.07
N TYR A 169 4.74 10.19 -5.19
CA TYR A 169 3.71 9.96 -6.20
C TYR A 169 2.92 11.24 -6.50
N ASN A 170 2.21 11.23 -7.63
CA ASN A 170 1.35 12.32 -8.07
C ASN A 170 0.21 12.56 -7.06
N GLN A 171 0.22 13.73 -6.42
CA GLN A 171 -0.71 14.05 -5.33
C GLN A 171 -2.17 14.17 -5.78
N PRO A 172 -2.53 14.85 -6.90
CA PRO A 172 -3.88 14.84 -7.42
C PRO A 172 -4.46 13.45 -7.64
N MET A 173 -3.71 12.55 -8.28
CA MET A 173 -4.15 11.18 -8.55
C MET A 173 -4.36 10.39 -7.26
N SER A 174 -3.40 10.47 -6.33
CA SER A 174 -3.50 9.79 -5.04
C SER A 174 -4.69 10.29 -4.22
N LYS A 175 -4.86 11.61 -4.11
CA LYS A 175 -5.99 12.21 -3.38
C LYS A 175 -7.34 11.79 -3.96
N LEU A 176 -7.45 11.78 -5.29
CA LEU A 176 -8.70 11.37 -5.95
C LEU A 176 -9.00 9.89 -5.71
N LEU A 177 -8.00 9.00 -5.80
CA LEU A 177 -8.19 7.57 -5.50
C LEU A 177 -8.67 7.35 -4.07
N TRP A 178 -8.09 8.04 -3.10
CA TRP A 178 -8.55 7.94 -1.71
C TRP A 178 -9.94 8.52 -1.50
N ALA A 179 -10.29 9.62 -2.17
CA ALA A 179 -11.66 10.16 -2.14
C ALA A 179 -12.66 9.13 -2.71
N MET A 180 -12.34 8.50 -3.83
CA MET A 180 -13.16 7.44 -4.42
C MET A 180 -13.25 6.19 -3.52
N PHE A 181 -12.16 5.82 -2.86
CA PHE A 181 -12.17 4.74 -1.86
C PHE A 181 -13.17 5.04 -0.73
N TYR A 182 -13.12 6.22 -0.14
CA TYR A 182 -14.04 6.59 0.94
C TYR A 182 -15.51 6.67 0.47
N ALA A 183 -15.75 7.16 -0.76
CA ALA A 183 -17.07 7.14 -1.35
C ALA A 183 -17.62 5.71 -1.53
N GLN A 184 -16.75 4.76 -1.94
CA GLN A 184 -17.10 3.33 -2.01
C GLN A 184 -17.45 2.76 -0.63
N GLN A 185 -16.66 3.08 0.40
CA GLN A 185 -16.93 2.60 1.76
C GLN A 185 -18.28 3.14 2.29
N GLU A 186 -18.56 4.42 2.06
CA GLU A 186 -19.84 5.02 2.46
C GLU A 186 -21.02 4.41 1.70
N TYR A 187 -20.88 4.21 0.39
CA TYR A 187 -21.92 3.60 -0.43
C TYR A 187 -22.17 2.14 -0.02
N TYR A 188 -21.11 1.36 0.19
CA TYR A 188 -21.23 -0.03 0.64
C TYR A 188 -21.90 -0.16 2.00
N GLY A 189 -21.65 0.75 2.92
CA GLY A 189 -22.30 0.77 4.23
C GLY A 189 -23.82 0.94 4.17
N LYS A 190 -24.33 1.55 3.08
CA LYS A 190 -25.77 1.76 2.86
C LYS A 190 -26.42 0.70 1.98
N GLU A 191 -25.73 0.34 0.89
CA GLU A 191 -26.33 -0.41 -0.21
C GLU A 191 -25.82 -1.87 -0.29
N HIS A 192 -24.80 -2.24 0.51
CA HIS A 192 -24.14 -3.55 0.49
C HIS A 192 -23.68 -3.97 -0.91
N ASN A 193 -23.25 -2.98 -1.70
CA ASN A 193 -22.79 -3.10 -3.08
C ASN A 193 -21.80 -1.96 -3.36
N TYR A 194 -21.04 -2.05 -4.45
CA TYR A 194 -20.08 -1.02 -4.85
C TYR A 194 -20.53 -0.23 -6.09
N LEU A 195 -20.13 1.05 -6.17
CA LEU A 195 -20.24 1.86 -7.37
C LEU A 195 -19.40 1.23 -8.49
N ARG A 196 -19.97 1.12 -9.70
CA ARG A 196 -19.36 0.32 -10.79
C ARG A 196 -18.77 1.15 -11.91
N THR A 197 -19.08 2.43 -11.99
CA THR A 197 -18.59 3.32 -13.06
C THR A 197 -18.07 4.61 -12.46
N LYS A 198 -17.16 5.28 -13.15
CA LYS A 198 -16.64 6.58 -12.71
C LYS A 198 -17.76 7.64 -12.56
N ASP A 199 -18.78 7.57 -13.42
CA ASP A 199 -19.88 8.54 -13.42
C ASP A 199 -20.82 8.41 -12.22
N SER A 200 -20.70 7.30 -11.47
CA SER A 200 -21.40 7.10 -10.21
C SER A 200 -20.74 7.83 -9.02
N PHE A 201 -19.54 8.36 -9.21
CA PHE A 201 -18.85 9.17 -8.20
C PHE A 201 -19.12 10.65 -8.49
N PHE A 202 -19.35 11.43 -7.43
CA PHE A 202 -19.54 12.87 -7.53
C PHE A 202 -18.20 13.60 -7.64
N LEU A 203 -17.48 13.37 -8.77
CA LEU A 203 -16.20 14.02 -9.03
C LEU A 203 -16.41 15.46 -9.48
N THR A 204 -15.67 16.38 -8.86
CA THR A 204 -15.73 17.80 -9.22
C THR A 204 -14.91 18.08 -10.47
N GLU A 205 -15.28 19.14 -11.21
CA GLU A 205 -14.47 19.59 -12.37
C GLU A 205 -13.03 19.93 -11.98
N LYS A 206 -12.81 20.44 -10.77
CA LYS A 206 -11.49 20.76 -10.25
C LYS A 206 -10.64 19.50 -10.10
N GLU A 207 -11.18 18.46 -9.44
CA GLU A 207 -10.47 17.18 -9.26
C GLU A 207 -10.06 16.57 -10.61
N LEU A 208 -10.92 16.66 -11.60
CA LEU A 208 -10.64 16.15 -12.94
C LEU A 208 -9.59 17.01 -13.68
N LYS A 209 -9.61 18.33 -13.52
CA LYS A 209 -8.64 19.25 -14.14
C LYS A 209 -7.24 19.15 -13.51
N ASP A 210 -7.16 18.79 -12.23
CA ASP A 210 -5.89 18.62 -11.52
C ASP A 210 -5.15 17.33 -11.91
N LEU A 211 -5.81 16.43 -12.66
CA LEU A 211 -5.17 15.20 -13.16
C LEU A 211 -4.20 15.50 -14.31
N PRO A 212 -3.17 14.66 -14.51
CA PRO A 212 -2.29 14.75 -15.67
C PRO A 212 -3.06 14.66 -17.00
N ALA A 213 -2.55 15.33 -18.02
CA ALA A 213 -3.15 15.28 -19.35
C ALA A 213 -3.23 13.83 -19.88
N GLY A 214 -4.39 13.44 -20.37
CA GLY A 214 -4.64 12.08 -20.87
C GLY A 214 -4.83 11.03 -19.76
N ALA A 215 -4.97 11.45 -18.50
CA ALA A 215 -5.29 10.51 -17.42
C ALA A 215 -6.69 9.90 -17.62
N GLU A 216 -6.78 8.59 -17.41
CA GLU A 216 -8.03 7.84 -17.50
C GLU A 216 -8.36 7.18 -16.16
N ILE A 217 -9.61 7.31 -15.73
CA ILE A 217 -10.14 6.68 -14.54
C ILE A 217 -10.89 5.41 -14.94
N THR A 218 -10.52 4.28 -14.38
CA THR A 218 -11.21 3.00 -14.55
C THR A 218 -11.73 2.50 -13.21
N VAL A 219 -12.94 1.95 -13.23
CA VAL A 219 -13.60 1.33 -12.08
C VAL A 219 -14.02 -0.07 -12.47
N GLU A 220 -13.45 -1.06 -11.83
CA GLU A 220 -13.79 -2.47 -11.97
C GLU A 220 -14.41 -2.93 -10.64
N ALA A 221 -15.68 -3.27 -10.63
CA ALA A 221 -16.36 -3.64 -9.40
C ALA A 221 -17.29 -4.85 -9.60
N THR A 222 -17.26 -5.75 -8.62
CA THR A 222 -18.20 -6.83 -8.43
C THR A 222 -19.08 -6.52 -7.21
N ARG A 223 -19.84 -7.49 -6.72
CA ARG A 223 -20.59 -7.34 -5.48
C ARG A 223 -19.66 -7.24 -4.25
N ASN A 224 -18.54 -7.94 -4.25
CA ASN A 224 -17.74 -8.18 -3.05
C ASN A 224 -16.37 -7.48 -3.09
N THR A 225 -15.95 -6.97 -4.23
CA THR A 225 -14.62 -6.34 -4.40
C THR A 225 -14.66 -5.31 -5.52
N TYR A 226 -13.72 -4.37 -5.45
CA TYR A 226 -13.49 -3.42 -6.53
C TYR A 226 -12.00 -3.08 -6.67
N ARG A 227 -11.69 -2.54 -7.82
CA ARG A 227 -10.41 -1.93 -8.16
C ARG A 227 -10.67 -0.63 -8.88
N ILE A 228 -10.09 0.46 -8.39
CA ILE A 228 -10.12 1.77 -9.05
C ILE A 228 -8.70 2.09 -9.49
N ALA A 229 -8.53 2.53 -10.70
CA ALA A 229 -7.23 2.93 -11.20
C ALA A 229 -7.31 4.27 -11.96
N ILE A 230 -6.25 5.08 -11.82
CA ILE A 230 -6.03 6.29 -12.61
C ILE A 230 -4.72 6.11 -13.36
N SER A 231 -4.76 6.15 -14.69
CA SER A 231 -3.56 6.05 -15.52
C SER A 231 -2.90 7.40 -15.70
N ASN A 232 -1.56 7.41 -15.73
CA ASN A 232 -0.74 8.53 -16.18
C ASN A 232 0.08 8.09 -17.40
N PRO A 233 -0.42 8.31 -18.62
CA PRO A 233 0.26 7.86 -19.83
C PRO A 233 1.64 8.50 -20.01
N ALA A 234 1.83 9.74 -19.55
CA ALA A 234 3.10 10.46 -19.69
C ALA A 234 4.23 9.81 -18.86
N GLU A 235 3.90 9.23 -17.73
CA GLU A 235 4.86 8.51 -16.87
C GLU A 235 4.84 6.99 -17.12
N GLY A 236 3.91 6.49 -17.94
CA GLY A 236 3.75 5.06 -18.19
C GLY A 236 3.34 4.26 -16.94
N VAL A 237 2.59 4.88 -16.04
CA VAL A 237 2.16 4.26 -14.79
C VAL A 237 0.66 4.40 -14.55
N ARG A 238 0.11 3.54 -13.70
CA ARG A 238 -1.22 3.71 -13.14
C ARG A 238 -1.18 3.57 -11.63
N TYR A 239 -1.96 4.39 -10.99
CA TYR A 239 -2.19 4.39 -9.56
C TYR A 239 -3.44 3.58 -9.28
N VAL A 240 -3.39 2.68 -8.33
CA VAL A 240 -4.46 1.71 -8.08
C VAL A 240 -4.82 1.69 -6.60
N ILE A 241 -6.11 1.57 -6.32
CA ILE A 241 -6.63 1.27 -4.99
C ILE A 241 -7.70 0.19 -5.07
N ASN A 242 -7.72 -0.73 -4.12
CA ASN A 242 -8.72 -1.79 -4.03
C ASN A 242 -9.70 -1.59 -2.86
N ASN A 243 -10.64 -2.51 -2.71
CA ASN A 243 -11.65 -2.48 -1.64
C ASN A 243 -11.08 -2.61 -0.21
N GLU A 244 -9.85 -3.05 -0.06
CA GLU A 244 -9.15 -3.13 1.22
C GLU A 244 -8.34 -1.87 1.53
N GLY A 245 -8.32 -0.90 0.61
CA GLY A 245 -7.53 0.33 0.74
C GLY A 245 -6.05 0.12 0.46
N ARG A 246 -5.69 -0.95 -0.26
CA ARG A 246 -4.31 -1.13 -0.71
C ARG A 246 -4.03 -0.23 -1.89
N PHE A 247 -3.13 0.74 -1.68
CA PHE A 247 -2.67 1.68 -2.68
C PHE A 247 -1.33 1.25 -3.26
N HIS A 248 -1.21 1.20 -4.58
CA HIS A 248 0.06 0.89 -5.24
C HIS A 248 0.15 1.50 -6.64
N ILE A 249 1.36 1.50 -7.19
CA ILE A 249 1.65 2.03 -8.52
C ILE A 249 2.09 0.88 -9.41
N GLU A 250 1.41 0.71 -10.54
CA GLU A 250 1.72 -0.27 -11.57
C GLU A 250 2.35 0.40 -12.78
N LYS A 251 3.36 -0.22 -13.38
CA LYS A 251 3.83 0.18 -14.70
C LYS A 251 2.79 -0.21 -15.74
N ILE A 252 2.42 0.72 -16.61
CA ILE A 252 1.65 0.41 -17.81
C ILE A 252 2.65 -0.22 -18.79
N ALA A 253 2.78 -1.53 -18.75
CA ALA A 253 3.51 -2.21 -19.81
C ALA A 253 2.79 -1.92 -21.14
N PRO A 254 3.50 -1.62 -22.23
CA PRO A 254 2.91 -1.65 -23.54
C PRO A 254 2.24 -3.02 -23.68
N ARG A 255 0.94 -3.04 -23.90
CA ARG A 255 0.21 -4.28 -24.07
C ARG A 255 0.60 -4.83 -25.42
N GLU A 256 1.68 -5.60 -25.48
CA GLU A 256 1.98 -6.42 -26.64
C GLU A 256 0.86 -7.47 -26.73
N VAL A 257 -0.14 -7.17 -27.53
CA VAL A 257 -1.22 -8.12 -27.80
C VAL A 257 -0.64 -9.20 -28.68
N LYS A 258 -0.24 -10.32 -28.06
CA LYS A 258 0.20 -11.49 -28.80
C LYS A 258 -1.03 -12.29 -29.22
N ASN A 259 -1.36 -12.20 -30.51
CA ASN A 259 -2.40 -13.02 -31.12
C ASN A 259 -1.83 -14.40 -31.44
N TRP A 260 -2.46 -15.45 -30.93
CA TRP A 260 -2.06 -16.82 -31.17
C TRP A 260 -3.14 -17.56 -31.94
N VAL A 261 -2.71 -18.48 -32.82
CA VAL A 261 -3.59 -19.45 -33.44
C VAL A 261 -3.25 -20.86 -32.95
N TRP A 262 -4.26 -21.69 -32.82
CA TRP A 262 -4.11 -23.10 -32.46
C TRP A 262 -4.25 -23.96 -33.72
N THR A 263 -3.41 -25.00 -33.86
CA THR A 263 -3.49 -25.96 -34.95
C THR A 263 -2.99 -27.32 -34.57
N GLY A 264 -3.60 -28.36 -35.16
CA GLY A 264 -3.03 -29.70 -35.20
C GLY A 264 -2.12 -29.90 -36.40
N PHE A 265 -1.80 -31.13 -36.70
CA PHE A 265 -1.01 -31.57 -37.85
C PHE A 265 -1.92 -32.25 -38.90
N PRO A 266 -2.64 -31.49 -39.74
CA PRO A 266 -3.53 -32.10 -40.72
C PRO A 266 -2.75 -32.94 -41.72
N LYS A 267 -3.26 -34.16 -41.96
CA LYS A 267 -2.66 -35.09 -42.93
C LYS A 267 -2.62 -34.48 -44.35
N GLY A 268 -1.52 -34.71 -45.02
CA GLY A 268 -1.36 -34.31 -46.43
C GLY A 268 -0.91 -32.88 -46.68
N ARG A 269 -0.66 -32.10 -45.63
CA ARG A 269 -0.07 -30.76 -45.77
C ARG A 269 1.42 -30.84 -46.05
N SER A 270 1.87 -30.29 -47.17
CA SER A 270 3.27 -30.28 -47.54
C SER A 270 4.08 -29.20 -46.75
N ALA A 271 5.41 -29.30 -46.81
CA ALA A 271 6.28 -28.24 -46.22
C ALA A 271 6.03 -26.87 -46.83
N ALA A 272 5.75 -26.81 -48.13
CA ALA A 272 5.43 -25.56 -48.83
C ALA A 272 4.09 -24.97 -48.35
N ASP A 273 3.10 -25.78 -48.06
CA ASP A 273 1.80 -25.33 -47.52
C ASP A 273 1.98 -24.75 -46.10
N TRP A 274 2.84 -25.35 -45.28
CA TRP A 274 3.16 -24.81 -43.93
C TRP A 274 3.88 -23.48 -44.03
N GLN A 275 4.88 -23.34 -44.88
CA GLN A 275 5.62 -22.09 -45.06
C GLN A 275 4.70 -20.97 -45.55
N GLN A 276 3.83 -21.25 -46.52
CA GLN A 276 2.86 -20.27 -47.02
C GLN A 276 1.87 -19.86 -45.89
N TRP A 277 1.42 -20.80 -45.12
CA TRP A 277 0.49 -20.53 -44.02
C TRP A 277 1.14 -19.70 -42.89
N PHE A 278 2.37 -19.99 -42.52
CA PHE A 278 3.09 -19.22 -41.50
C PHE A 278 3.34 -17.78 -41.98
N LYS A 279 3.67 -17.61 -43.26
CA LYS A 279 3.82 -16.28 -43.88
C LYS A 279 2.51 -15.51 -43.80
N LEU A 280 1.41 -16.11 -44.16
CA LEU A 280 0.07 -15.50 -44.07
C LEU A 280 -0.29 -15.13 -42.62
N LEU A 281 -0.03 -16.00 -41.65
CA LEU A 281 -0.26 -15.69 -40.24
C LEU A 281 0.53 -14.45 -39.81
N LYS A 282 1.80 -14.35 -40.22
CA LYS A 282 2.65 -13.18 -39.90
C LYS A 282 2.09 -11.91 -40.52
N GLU A 283 1.67 -11.94 -41.79
CA GLU A 283 1.03 -10.84 -42.50
C GLU A 283 -0.28 -10.40 -41.83
N CYS A 284 -1.02 -11.32 -41.23
CA CYS A 284 -2.24 -11.08 -40.45
C CYS A 284 -1.99 -10.60 -39.00
N GLY A 285 -0.74 -10.34 -38.62
CA GLY A 285 -0.41 -9.85 -37.28
C GLY A 285 -0.47 -10.92 -36.18
N ILE A 286 -0.41 -12.20 -36.54
CA ILE A 286 -0.31 -13.30 -35.57
C ILE A 286 1.11 -13.34 -34.98
N SER A 287 1.21 -13.50 -33.68
CA SER A 287 2.47 -13.51 -32.93
C SER A 287 3.03 -14.93 -32.78
N GLY A 288 2.17 -15.94 -32.73
CA GLY A 288 2.61 -17.31 -32.52
C GLY A 288 1.58 -18.38 -32.82
N VAL A 289 2.04 -19.62 -32.83
CA VAL A 289 1.24 -20.82 -33.08
C VAL A 289 1.33 -21.78 -31.90
N LEU A 290 0.17 -22.22 -31.43
CA LEU A 290 0.01 -23.26 -30.44
C LEU A 290 -0.29 -24.58 -31.16
N PHE A 291 0.63 -25.53 -31.10
CA PHE A 291 0.49 -26.82 -31.73
C PHE A 291 -0.07 -27.87 -30.79
N GLU A 292 -0.92 -28.78 -31.28
CA GLU A 292 -1.42 -29.95 -30.49
C GLU A 292 -0.36 -31.03 -30.26
N GLY A 293 0.80 -30.95 -30.89
CA GLY A 293 1.89 -31.90 -30.78
C GLY A 293 3.20 -31.32 -31.20
N TYR A 294 4.23 -32.13 -31.37
CA TYR A 294 5.56 -31.73 -31.76
C TYR A 294 5.99 -32.37 -33.09
N ASP A 295 6.38 -31.53 -34.05
CA ASP A 295 7.12 -31.87 -35.26
C ASP A 295 8.27 -30.85 -35.42
N GLU A 296 9.51 -31.35 -35.37
CA GLU A 296 10.71 -30.50 -35.37
C GLU A 296 10.82 -29.63 -36.61
N ASN A 297 10.48 -30.19 -37.78
CA ASN A 297 10.57 -29.44 -39.04
C ASN A 297 9.54 -28.34 -39.13
N ILE A 298 8.32 -28.61 -38.71
CA ILE A 298 7.22 -27.61 -38.72
C ILE A 298 7.50 -26.52 -37.68
N TYR A 299 7.99 -26.88 -36.50
CA TYR A 299 8.42 -25.95 -35.48
C TYR A 299 9.53 -25.02 -35.96
N ARG A 300 10.52 -25.55 -36.63
CA ARG A 300 11.60 -24.75 -37.20
C ARG A 300 11.08 -23.77 -38.26
N MET A 301 10.24 -24.24 -39.20
CA MET A 301 9.62 -23.39 -40.21
C MET A 301 8.77 -22.27 -39.62
N CYS A 302 8.05 -22.55 -38.53
CA CYS A 302 7.28 -21.54 -37.79
C CYS A 302 8.19 -20.43 -37.23
N LYS A 303 9.30 -20.81 -36.60
CA LYS A 303 10.29 -19.86 -36.04
C LYS A 303 11.01 -19.09 -37.16
N GLU A 304 11.36 -19.75 -38.25
CA GLU A 304 11.99 -19.11 -39.43
C GLU A 304 11.07 -18.06 -40.07
N ALA A 305 9.75 -18.26 -39.98
CA ALA A 305 8.77 -17.26 -40.37
C ALA A 305 8.61 -16.10 -39.37
N GLY A 306 9.35 -16.09 -38.28
CA GLY A 306 9.30 -15.06 -37.24
C GLY A 306 8.08 -15.15 -36.33
N LEU A 307 7.49 -16.34 -36.18
CA LEU A 307 6.40 -16.65 -35.26
C LEU A 307 6.94 -17.38 -34.02
N GLU A 308 6.34 -17.12 -32.87
CA GLU A 308 6.57 -17.95 -31.69
C GLU A 308 5.88 -19.33 -31.87
N ALA A 309 6.49 -20.40 -31.38
CA ALA A 309 5.93 -21.75 -31.43
C ALA A 309 5.90 -22.37 -30.05
N THR A 310 4.77 -22.93 -29.64
CA THR A 310 4.63 -23.67 -28.39
C THR A 310 3.67 -24.86 -28.54
N ILE A 311 3.76 -25.80 -27.58
CA ILE A 311 2.89 -26.97 -27.55
C ILE A 311 1.77 -26.74 -26.52
N GLY A 312 0.53 -26.91 -26.95
CA GLY A 312 -0.60 -27.01 -26.03
C GLY A 312 -0.67 -28.44 -25.47
N SER A 313 -0.58 -28.60 -24.16
CA SER A 313 -0.99 -29.85 -23.53
C SER A 313 -2.51 -29.93 -23.61
N GLY A 314 -3.04 -30.59 -24.63
CA GLY A 314 -4.46 -30.95 -24.67
C GLY A 314 -4.77 -31.92 -23.52
N ARG A 315 -5.64 -31.51 -22.61
CA ARG A 315 -6.46 -32.41 -21.79
C ARG A 315 -7.87 -32.30 -22.26
#